data_a4078d5d97379cce440c11f128b1584a
#
_entry.id   a4078d5d97379cce440c11f128b1584a
#
_cell.length_a   1.000
_cell.length_b   1.000
_cell.length_c   1.000
_cell.angle_alpha   90.00
_cell.angle_beta   90.00
_cell.angle_gamma   90.00
#
_symmetry.space_group_name_H-M   'P 1'
#
loop_
_entity.id
_entity.type
_entity.pdbx_description
1 polymer ?
#
loop_
_entity_poly.entity_id
_entity_poly.type
_entity_poly.pdbx_seq_one_letter_code
_entity_poly.pdbx_strand_id
1 'polypeptide(L)'
;MTVKNRDMSERLLPPHAPGMRIGLFGGTFDPPHQAHLGAALLALKRLKLDRVWWLVTPGNPLKNTRGLAPLPARIAAARALTRHPRIDVTGLEAVIKTRYTYDTISWLVKRCPGVRFVWVMGADNLRSFHRWQKWRKIAELVPIVVIDRLGPSLYAAASAAGNALARVRIPEYAASTLPDRKAPVWAFLHGLKSPLSSTALRALRGGRQTSTGSRGASSRKSKRAGNRSRRENKRGNRASKPKSAAKSVRRRGRKKRTR
;
A
#
# COMPACT_ATOMS: atom_id res chain seq x y z
N MET A 1 -23.21 25.57 -4.68
CA MET A 1 -22.10 25.28 -5.61
C MET A 1 -22.41 25.93 -6.94
N THR A 2 -21.61 26.91 -7.32
CA THR A 2 -21.81 27.75 -8.51
C THR A 2 -21.57 26.94 -9.79
N VAL A 3 -22.31 27.21 -10.87
CA VAL A 3 -22.26 26.53 -12.18
C VAL A 3 -20.83 26.39 -12.73
N LYS A 4 -19.94 27.37 -12.51
CA LYS A 4 -18.52 27.33 -12.89
C LYS A 4 -17.72 26.19 -12.24
N ASN A 5 -18.03 25.81 -10.99
CA ASN A 5 -17.33 24.73 -10.29
C ASN A 5 -17.79 23.32 -10.76
N ARG A 6 -18.99 23.24 -11.32
CA ARG A 6 -19.53 21.99 -11.86
C ARG A 6 -18.83 21.60 -13.16
N ASP A 7 -18.62 22.55 -14.05
CA ASP A 7 -17.98 22.34 -15.37
C ASP A 7 -16.49 21.93 -15.22
N MET A 8 -15.74 22.59 -14.32
CA MET A 8 -14.35 22.22 -14.07
C MET A 8 -14.20 20.82 -13.45
N SER A 9 -15.11 20.40 -12.58
CA SER A 9 -15.04 19.06 -11.98
C SER A 9 -15.41 17.96 -12.98
N GLU A 10 -16.27 18.24 -13.96
CA GLU A 10 -16.62 17.33 -15.05
C GLU A 10 -15.46 17.08 -15.98
N ARG A 11 -14.71 18.12 -16.34
CA ARG A 11 -13.49 18.03 -17.17
C ARG A 11 -12.33 17.30 -16.50
N LEU A 12 -12.39 17.11 -15.18
CA LEU A 12 -11.36 16.46 -14.39
C LEU A 12 -11.65 15.00 -14.06
N LEU A 13 -12.88 14.55 -14.29
CA LEU A 13 -13.23 13.15 -14.16
C LEU A 13 -12.74 12.37 -15.38
N PRO A 14 -12.10 11.21 -15.18
CA PRO A 14 -11.79 10.32 -16.29
C PRO A 14 -13.05 9.85 -17.01
N PRO A 15 -12.93 9.29 -18.22
CA PRO A 15 -14.06 8.82 -19.01
C PRO A 15 -14.95 7.85 -18.22
N HIS A 16 -16.26 8.12 -18.20
CA HIS A 16 -17.27 7.31 -17.52
C HIS A 16 -18.65 7.51 -18.14
N ALA A 17 -19.51 6.51 -18.00
CA ALA A 17 -20.90 6.55 -18.36
C ALA A 17 -21.74 5.66 -17.44
N PRO A 18 -23.05 5.89 -17.31
CA PRO A 18 -23.94 4.97 -16.60
C PRO A 18 -23.78 3.53 -17.08
N GLY A 19 -23.79 2.57 -16.14
CA GLY A 19 -23.58 1.15 -16.44
C GLY A 19 -22.12 0.70 -16.42
N MET A 20 -21.14 1.60 -16.60
CA MET A 20 -19.73 1.23 -16.55
C MET A 20 -19.30 0.73 -15.18
N ARG A 21 -18.44 -0.30 -15.18
CA ARG A 21 -17.80 -0.90 -14.01
C ARG A 21 -16.41 -0.28 -13.83
N ILE A 22 -16.22 0.53 -12.80
CA ILE A 22 -14.99 1.31 -12.60
C ILE A 22 -14.34 0.96 -11.27
N GLY A 23 -13.08 0.51 -11.33
CA GLY A 23 -12.27 0.30 -10.15
C GLY A 23 -11.63 1.61 -9.66
N LEU A 24 -11.83 1.96 -8.40
CA LEU A 24 -11.18 3.09 -7.75
C LEU A 24 -9.96 2.60 -6.99
N PHE A 25 -8.76 2.95 -7.42
CA PHE A 25 -7.50 2.51 -6.82
C PHE A 25 -6.73 3.71 -6.24
N GLY A 26 -6.90 3.91 -4.93
CA GLY A 26 -6.27 5.01 -4.20
C GLY A 26 -4.85 4.71 -3.72
N GLY A 27 -3.96 5.68 -3.80
CA GLY A 27 -2.60 5.53 -3.31
C GLY A 27 -1.78 6.81 -3.38
N THR A 28 -0.67 6.86 -2.63
CA THR A 28 0.30 7.96 -2.74
C THR A 28 1.13 7.86 -4.01
N PHE A 29 1.36 6.64 -4.53
CA PHE A 29 2.16 6.36 -5.72
C PHE A 29 3.51 7.08 -5.71
N ASP A 30 4.27 6.91 -4.63
CA ASP A 30 5.56 7.57 -4.44
C ASP A 30 6.67 6.58 -4.05
N PRO A 31 7.37 5.99 -5.03
CA PRO A 31 7.04 6.02 -6.44
C PRO A 31 5.93 5.01 -6.82
N PRO A 32 5.25 5.21 -7.95
CA PRO A 32 4.47 4.14 -8.56
C PRO A 32 5.40 3.02 -9.02
N HIS A 33 4.95 1.76 -9.01
CA HIS A 33 5.76 0.60 -9.37
C HIS A 33 4.91 -0.51 -9.99
N GLN A 34 5.57 -1.51 -10.58
CA GLN A 34 4.93 -2.59 -11.33
C GLN A 34 3.86 -3.36 -10.54
N ALA A 35 4.01 -3.49 -9.22
CA ALA A 35 2.97 -4.13 -8.41
C ALA A 35 1.67 -3.31 -8.33
N HIS A 36 1.70 -1.99 -8.48
CA HIS A 36 0.49 -1.18 -8.62
C HIS A 36 -0.17 -1.44 -9.98
N LEU A 37 0.63 -1.45 -11.06
CA LEU A 37 0.12 -1.72 -12.40
C LEU A 37 -0.48 -3.13 -12.48
N GLY A 38 0.25 -4.14 -11.98
CA GLY A 38 -0.23 -5.52 -11.94
C GLY A 38 -1.54 -5.66 -11.16
N ALA A 39 -1.68 -4.96 -10.01
CA ALA A 39 -2.93 -4.96 -9.25
C ALA A 39 -4.10 -4.38 -10.06
N ALA A 40 -3.89 -3.27 -10.74
CA ALA A 40 -4.92 -2.66 -11.59
C ALA A 40 -5.31 -3.58 -12.75
N LEU A 41 -4.33 -4.21 -13.43
CA LEU A 41 -4.57 -5.15 -14.53
C LEU A 41 -5.30 -6.41 -14.05
N LEU A 42 -4.94 -6.93 -12.87
CA LEU A 42 -5.63 -8.06 -12.27
C LEU A 42 -7.09 -7.71 -11.95
N ALA A 43 -7.34 -6.53 -11.36
CA ALA A 43 -8.69 -6.04 -11.12
C ALA A 43 -9.49 -5.90 -12.42
N LEU A 44 -8.93 -5.25 -13.45
CA LEU A 44 -9.56 -5.13 -14.77
C LEU A 44 -10.02 -6.49 -15.32
N LYS A 45 -9.12 -7.48 -15.28
CA LYS A 45 -9.38 -8.82 -15.83
C LYS A 45 -10.39 -9.60 -14.99
N ARG A 46 -10.15 -9.73 -13.67
CA ARG A 46 -10.90 -10.63 -12.79
C ARG A 46 -12.31 -10.12 -12.44
N LEU A 47 -12.49 -8.80 -12.39
CA LEU A 47 -13.79 -8.18 -12.13
C LEU A 47 -14.51 -7.75 -13.40
N LYS A 48 -13.91 -7.96 -14.57
CA LYS A 48 -14.46 -7.48 -15.86
C LYS A 48 -14.78 -5.98 -15.82
N LEU A 49 -13.85 -5.18 -15.25
CA LEU A 49 -14.01 -3.72 -15.19
C LEU A 49 -13.81 -3.10 -16.58
N ASP A 50 -14.55 -2.04 -16.85
CA ASP A 50 -14.35 -1.22 -18.06
C ASP A 50 -13.11 -0.35 -17.91
N ARG A 51 -12.90 0.24 -16.71
CA ARG A 51 -11.76 1.11 -16.43
C ARG A 51 -11.29 0.95 -14.98
N VAL A 52 -10.05 1.39 -14.72
CA VAL A 52 -9.53 1.60 -13.36
C VAL A 52 -9.02 3.03 -13.25
N TRP A 53 -9.49 3.76 -12.24
CA TRP A 53 -8.99 5.09 -11.93
C TRP A 53 -7.95 5.02 -10.81
N TRP A 54 -6.74 5.44 -11.11
CA TRP A 54 -5.72 5.66 -10.10
C TRP A 54 -5.92 7.02 -9.47
N LEU A 55 -6.38 7.03 -8.22
CA LEU A 55 -6.58 8.24 -7.44
C LEU A 55 -5.28 8.56 -6.70
N VAL A 56 -4.47 9.47 -7.27
CA VAL A 56 -3.21 9.90 -6.64
C VAL A 56 -3.54 10.87 -5.53
N THR A 57 -3.45 10.41 -4.27
CA THR A 57 -3.81 11.22 -3.10
C THR A 57 -2.76 12.32 -2.83
N PRO A 58 -3.17 13.54 -2.43
CA PRO A 58 -2.25 14.56 -1.94
C PRO A 58 -1.39 14.08 -0.77
N GLY A 59 -1.98 13.29 0.13
CA GLY A 59 -1.31 12.66 1.27
C GLY A 59 -2.23 11.71 2.01
N ASN A 60 -1.67 10.68 2.66
CA ASN A 60 -2.45 9.77 3.48
C ASN A 60 -2.41 10.23 4.94
N PRO A 61 -3.55 10.57 5.58
CA PRO A 61 -3.60 11.04 6.96
C PRO A 61 -3.00 10.08 8.00
N LEU A 62 -2.94 8.79 7.66
CA LEU A 62 -2.40 7.73 8.55
C LEU A 62 -0.90 7.48 8.33
N LYS A 63 -0.26 8.17 7.39
CA LYS A 63 1.16 8.00 7.06
C LYS A 63 1.91 9.32 7.22
N ASN A 64 3.20 9.23 7.56
CA ASN A 64 4.05 10.39 7.49
C ASN A 64 4.17 10.84 6.02
N THR A 65 3.77 12.07 5.76
CA THR A 65 3.79 12.68 4.43
C THR A 65 5.05 13.53 4.18
N ARG A 66 5.93 13.67 5.19
CA ARG A 66 7.22 14.36 5.01
C ARG A 66 8.05 13.62 3.97
N GLY A 67 8.59 14.35 3.03
CA GLY A 67 9.42 13.78 1.94
C GLY A 67 8.64 13.13 0.79
N LEU A 68 7.31 13.24 0.73
CA LEU A 68 6.58 12.87 -0.48
C LEU A 68 6.95 13.80 -1.64
N ALA A 69 7.16 13.22 -2.82
CA ALA A 69 7.30 14.00 -4.03
C ALA A 69 6.04 14.85 -4.29
N PRO A 70 6.17 16.03 -4.92
CA PRO A 70 5.04 16.86 -5.28
C PRO A 70 3.97 16.10 -6.05
N LEU A 71 2.68 16.38 -5.79
CA LEU A 71 1.56 15.68 -6.40
C LEU A 71 1.63 15.65 -7.95
N PRO A 72 1.96 16.75 -8.66
CA PRO A 72 2.09 16.69 -10.12
C PRO A 72 3.17 15.71 -10.59
N ALA A 73 4.31 15.65 -9.90
CA ALA A 73 5.39 14.71 -10.24
C ALA A 73 4.96 13.24 -10.05
N ARG A 74 4.19 12.94 -8.98
CA ARG A 74 3.66 11.60 -8.73
C ARG A 74 2.60 11.20 -9.76
N ILE A 75 1.75 12.13 -10.18
CA ILE A 75 0.78 11.93 -11.27
C ILE A 75 1.51 11.65 -12.59
N ALA A 76 2.53 12.45 -12.94
CA ALA A 76 3.33 12.24 -14.14
C ALA A 76 4.03 10.87 -14.14
N ALA A 77 4.65 10.50 -13.03
CA ALA A 77 5.29 9.19 -12.88
C ALA A 77 4.28 8.03 -12.99
N ALA A 78 3.08 8.19 -12.41
CA ALA A 78 2.02 7.20 -12.51
C ALA A 78 1.52 7.04 -13.95
N ARG A 79 1.31 8.14 -14.68
CA ARG A 79 0.94 8.14 -16.10
C ARG A 79 2.02 7.48 -16.97
N ALA A 80 3.29 7.77 -16.72
CA ALA A 80 4.40 7.15 -17.44
C ALA A 80 4.45 5.62 -17.27
N LEU A 81 4.07 5.12 -16.08
CA LEU A 81 4.01 3.69 -15.79
C LEU A 81 2.78 3.00 -16.39
N THR A 82 1.64 3.68 -16.46
CA THR A 82 0.35 3.07 -16.78
C THR A 82 -0.08 3.25 -18.22
N ARG A 83 0.77 3.11 -19.22
CA ARG A 83 0.45 3.23 -20.65
C ARG A 83 -0.60 2.22 -21.13
N HIS A 84 -1.74 2.15 -20.41
CA HIS A 84 -2.83 1.22 -20.68
C HIS A 84 -4.14 2.00 -20.93
N PRO A 85 -4.88 1.76 -22.01
CA PRO A 85 -6.01 2.60 -22.43
C PRO A 85 -7.20 2.60 -21.47
N ARG A 86 -7.27 1.62 -20.57
CA ARG A 86 -8.34 1.51 -19.55
C ARG A 86 -7.89 1.85 -18.13
N ILE A 87 -6.70 2.46 -17.98
CA ILE A 87 -6.22 2.94 -16.67
C ILE A 87 -6.04 4.45 -16.75
N ASP A 88 -6.82 5.17 -15.95
CA ASP A 88 -6.78 6.62 -15.89
C ASP A 88 -6.12 7.09 -14.60
N VAL A 89 -5.19 8.02 -14.70
CA VAL A 89 -4.50 8.60 -13.55
C VAL A 89 -5.00 10.01 -13.29
N THR A 90 -5.54 10.24 -12.11
CA THR A 90 -6.09 11.53 -11.72
C THR A 90 -5.65 11.97 -10.32
N GLY A 91 -5.50 13.28 -10.12
CA GLY A 91 -5.33 13.94 -8.84
C GLY A 91 -6.63 14.53 -8.29
N LEU A 92 -7.77 13.91 -8.59
CA LEU A 92 -9.12 14.40 -8.28
C LEU A 92 -9.28 14.86 -6.84
N GLU A 93 -8.74 14.12 -5.87
CA GLU A 93 -8.85 14.44 -4.43
C GLU A 93 -8.34 15.85 -4.09
N ALA A 94 -7.28 16.30 -4.76
CA ALA A 94 -6.76 17.66 -4.58
C ALA A 94 -7.75 18.73 -5.08
N VAL A 95 -8.43 18.44 -6.18
CA VAL A 95 -9.37 19.37 -6.83
C VAL A 95 -10.66 19.50 -6.05
N ILE A 96 -11.24 18.35 -5.65
CA ILE A 96 -12.48 18.33 -4.85
C ILE A 96 -12.22 18.57 -3.36
N LYS A 97 -10.94 18.81 -2.98
CA LYS A 97 -10.50 19.10 -1.60
C LYS A 97 -10.92 18.03 -0.59
N THR A 98 -10.99 16.76 -1.01
CA THR A 98 -11.23 15.64 -0.10
C THR A 98 -9.90 15.13 0.46
N ARG A 99 -9.93 14.70 1.72
CA ARG A 99 -8.78 14.20 2.45
C ARG A 99 -8.92 12.72 2.82
N TYR A 100 -10.14 12.25 2.87
CA TYR A 100 -10.46 10.89 3.32
C TYR A 100 -11.18 10.12 2.23
N THR A 101 -10.87 8.83 2.15
CA THR A 101 -11.43 7.90 1.15
C THR A 101 -12.96 7.89 1.15
N TYR A 102 -13.57 7.95 2.34
CA TYR A 102 -15.04 8.01 2.45
C TYR A 102 -15.61 9.22 1.70
N ASP A 103 -15.02 10.39 1.90
CA ASP A 103 -15.52 11.63 1.30
C ASP A 103 -15.34 11.62 -0.22
N THR A 104 -14.21 11.08 -0.70
CA THR A 104 -13.94 10.91 -2.13
C THR A 104 -14.93 9.97 -2.79
N ILE A 105 -15.16 8.78 -2.21
CA ILE A 105 -16.11 7.80 -2.76
C ILE A 105 -17.55 8.35 -2.69
N SER A 106 -17.95 8.96 -1.57
CA SER A 106 -19.27 9.57 -1.43
C SER A 106 -19.52 10.64 -2.49
N TRP A 107 -18.52 11.46 -2.78
CA TRP A 107 -18.60 12.47 -3.82
C TRP A 107 -18.75 11.84 -5.20
N LEU A 108 -17.94 10.82 -5.52
CA LEU A 108 -17.97 10.11 -6.80
C LEU A 108 -19.31 9.42 -7.05
N VAL A 109 -19.83 8.69 -6.06
CA VAL A 109 -21.13 8.00 -6.19
C VAL A 109 -22.27 8.99 -6.47
N LYS A 110 -22.25 10.15 -5.84
CA LYS A 110 -23.26 11.22 -6.07
C LYS A 110 -23.07 11.89 -7.43
N ARG A 111 -21.83 12.03 -7.88
CA ARG A 111 -21.49 12.79 -9.09
C ARG A 111 -21.61 11.98 -10.37
N CYS A 112 -21.42 10.67 -10.30
CA CYS A 112 -21.46 9.74 -11.42
C CYS A 112 -22.61 8.72 -11.24
N PRO A 113 -23.89 9.15 -11.34
CA PRO A 113 -25.02 8.25 -11.14
C PRO A 113 -25.02 7.12 -12.18
N GLY A 114 -25.35 5.91 -11.74
CA GLY A 114 -25.37 4.72 -12.59
C GLY A 114 -24.01 4.08 -12.86
N VAL A 115 -22.88 4.69 -12.45
CA VAL A 115 -21.58 4.05 -12.50
C VAL A 115 -21.44 3.04 -11.36
N ARG A 116 -20.95 1.84 -11.68
CA ARG A 116 -20.73 0.75 -10.71
C ARG A 116 -19.28 0.81 -10.21
N PHE A 117 -19.06 1.55 -9.15
CA PHE A 117 -17.74 1.68 -8.53
C PHE A 117 -17.38 0.47 -7.69
N VAL A 118 -16.10 0.07 -7.75
CA VAL A 118 -15.48 -0.93 -6.86
C VAL A 118 -14.23 -0.31 -6.24
N TRP A 119 -14.13 -0.32 -4.92
CA TRP A 119 -12.90 0.10 -4.25
C TRP A 119 -11.83 -0.99 -4.34
N VAL A 120 -10.67 -0.66 -4.91
CA VAL A 120 -9.53 -1.57 -5.09
C VAL A 120 -8.47 -1.25 -4.06
N MET A 121 -8.05 -2.23 -3.26
CA MET A 121 -6.99 -2.04 -2.28
C MET A 121 -6.04 -3.25 -2.21
N GLY A 122 -4.81 -3.02 -1.78
CA GLY A 122 -3.88 -4.11 -1.45
C GLY A 122 -4.20 -4.75 -0.10
N ALA A 123 -3.76 -5.98 0.09
CA ALA A 123 -3.93 -6.72 1.35
C ALA A 123 -3.29 -6.01 2.55
N ASP A 124 -2.20 -5.26 2.34
CA ASP A 124 -1.57 -4.39 3.34
C ASP A 124 -2.52 -3.30 3.86
N ASN A 125 -3.36 -2.75 2.98
CA ASN A 125 -4.37 -1.77 3.34
C ASN A 125 -5.53 -2.39 4.12
N LEU A 126 -5.98 -3.61 3.79
CA LEU A 126 -7.02 -4.30 4.54
C LEU A 126 -6.64 -4.49 6.02
N ARG A 127 -5.36 -4.77 6.31
CA ARG A 127 -4.86 -4.90 7.69
C ARG A 127 -5.07 -3.64 8.52
N SER A 128 -4.99 -2.46 7.91
CA SER A 128 -5.18 -1.16 8.56
C SER A 128 -6.53 -0.50 8.26
N PHE A 129 -7.38 -1.13 7.47
CA PHE A 129 -8.63 -0.54 6.98
C PHE A 129 -9.58 -0.13 8.11
N HIS A 130 -9.62 -0.90 9.21
CA HIS A 130 -10.40 -0.58 10.41
C HIS A 130 -10.02 0.76 11.06
N ARG A 131 -8.84 1.32 10.73
CA ARG A 131 -8.35 2.62 11.22
C ARG A 131 -8.70 3.78 10.29
N TRP A 132 -9.28 3.49 9.10
CA TRP A 132 -9.65 4.54 8.17
C TRP A 132 -10.92 5.25 8.66
N GLN A 133 -10.96 6.56 8.41
CA GLN A 133 -12.14 7.34 8.78
C GLN A 133 -13.40 6.75 8.12
N LYS A 134 -14.43 6.48 8.93
CA LYS A 134 -15.73 5.93 8.47
C LYS A 134 -15.59 4.64 7.64
N TRP A 135 -14.63 3.77 7.94
CA TRP A 135 -14.30 2.60 7.14
C TRP A 135 -15.49 1.66 6.88
N ARG A 136 -16.41 1.49 7.88
CA ARG A 136 -17.63 0.70 7.67
C ARG A 136 -18.54 1.35 6.65
N LYS A 137 -18.67 2.68 6.67
CA LYS A 137 -19.44 3.43 5.67
C LYS A 137 -18.83 3.35 4.28
N ILE A 138 -17.49 3.23 4.14
CA ILE A 138 -16.85 2.94 2.85
C ILE A 138 -17.33 1.58 2.33
N ALA A 139 -17.35 0.55 3.18
CA ALA A 139 -17.79 -0.79 2.81
C ALA A 139 -19.29 -0.85 2.45
N GLU A 140 -20.11 0.04 3.02
CA GLU A 140 -21.53 0.18 2.72
C GLU A 140 -21.80 0.97 1.42
N LEU A 141 -20.85 1.81 0.98
CA LEU A 141 -21.02 2.64 -0.22
C LEU A 141 -20.77 1.87 -1.51
N VAL A 142 -19.68 1.08 -1.55
CA VAL A 142 -19.24 0.39 -2.76
C VAL A 142 -18.66 -0.98 -2.42
N PRO A 143 -18.78 -1.96 -3.33
CA PRO A 143 -18.06 -3.22 -3.24
C PRO A 143 -16.55 -3.01 -3.11
N ILE A 144 -15.86 -3.93 -2.42
CA ILE A 144 -14.41 -3.85 -2.20
C ILE A 144 -13.72 -5.07 -2.80
N VAL A 145 -12.65 -4.86 -3.55
CA VAL A 145 -11.72 -5.93 -3.92
C VAL A 145 -10.38 -5.72 -3.24
N VAL A 146 -9.91 -6.78 -2.60
CA VAL A 146 -8.59 -6.84 -1.95
C VAL A 146 -7.68 -7.68 -2.82
N ILE A 147 -6.53 -7.13 -3.20
CA ILE A 147 -5.56 -7.80 -4.07
C ILE A 147 -4.35 -8.19 -3.25
N ASP A 148 -4.05 -9.48 -3.28
CA ASP A 148 -2.86 -10.02 -2.68
C ASP A 148 -1.61 -9.57 -3.43
N ARG A 149 -0.67 -9.01 -2.67
CA ARG A 149 0.69 -8.76 -3.12
C ARG A 149 1.60 -9.51 -2.15
N LEU A 150 2.62 -10.20 -2.63
CA LEU A 150 3.53 -10.99 -1.80
C LEU A 150 3.95 -10.28 -0.51
N GLY A 151 3.89 -11.01 0.58
CA GLY A 151 4.26 -10.57 1.90
C GLY A 151 3.34 -11.15 2.97
N PRO A 152 3.22 -10.55 4.15
CA PRO A 152 2.38 -11.02 5.25
C PRO A 152 0.86 -10.88 4.99
N SER A 153 0.45 -10.99 3.73
CA SER A 153 -0.93 -10.89 3.25
C SER A 153 -1.79 -12.10 3.66
N LEU A 154 -1.18 -13.25 3.96
CA LEU A 154 -1.86 -14.45 4.46
C LEU A 154 -2.79 -14.14 5.66
N TYR A 155 -2.41 -13.18 6.50
CA TYR A 155 -3.20 -12.76 7.66
C TYR A 155 -4.09 -11.54 7.40
N ALA A 156 -4.11 -11.00 6.18
CA ALA A 156 -4.90 -9.79 5.90
C ALA A 156 -6.40 -10.07 6.05
N ALA A 157 -6.87 -11.22 5.59
CA ALA A 157 -8.27 -11.64 5.74
C ALA A 157 -8.67 -11.87 7.20
N ALA A 158 -7.73 -12.22 8.08
CA ALA A 158 -7.93 -12.37 9.52
C ALA A 158 -7.74 -11.06 10.31
N SER A 159 -7.52 -9.93 9.62
CA SER A 159 -7.44 -8.62 10.26
C SER A 159 -8.78 -8.20 10.89
N ALA A 160 -8.76 -7.17 11.76
CA ALA A 160 -9.98 -6.65 12.38
C ALA A 160 -11.05 -6.28 11.34
N ALA A 161 -10.66 -5.67 10.21
CA ALA A 161 -11.60 -5.35 9.14
C ALA A 161 -12.06 -6.60 8.39
N GLY A 162 -11.15 -7.54 8.07
CA GLY A 162 -11.49 -8.80 7.39
C GLY A 162 -12.47 -9.65 8.20
N ASN A 163 -12.23 -9.77 9.52
CA ASN A 163 -13.15 -10.48 10.42
C ASN A 163 -14.51 -9.79 10.53
N ALA A 164 -14.54 -8.46 10.68
CA ALA A 164 -15.79 -7.71 10.77
C ALA A 164 -16.64 -7.82 9.48
N LEU A 165 -16.01 -7.99 8.33
CA LEU A 165 -16.65 -8.12 7.02
C LEU A 165 -16.73 -9.58 6.54
N ALA A 166 -16.40 -10.57 7.38
CA ALA A 166 -16.30 -11.97 6.96
C ALA A 166 -17.60 -12.50 6.33
N ARG A 167 -18.76 -12.13 6.89
CA ARG A 167 -20.10 -12.59 6.43
C ARG A 167 -20.47 -12.08 5.04
N VAL A 168 -19.87 -10.99 4.58
CA VAL A 168 -20.13 -10.38 3.26
C VAL A 168 -19.01 -10.62 2.27
N ARG A 169 -18.10 -11.55 2.58
CA ARG A 169 -17.05 -11.99 1.67
C ARG A 169 -17.60 -13.00 0.66
N ILE A 170 -17.37 -12.73 -0.63
CA ILE A 170 -17.65 -13.71 -1.68
C ILE A 170 -16.38 -14.48 -2.06
N PRO A 171 -16.52 -15.71 -2.56
CA PRO A 171 -15.38 -16.50 -3.02
C PRO A 171 -14.73 -15.88 -4.26
N GLU A 172 -13.44 -16.13 -4.44
CA GLU A 172 -12.64 -15.54 -5.53
C GLU A 172 -13.18 -15.87 -6.92
N TYR A 173 -13.71 -17.08 -7.13
CA TYR A 173 -14.28 -17.48 -8.42
C TYR A 173 -15.50 -16.63 -8.82
N ALA A 174 -16.21 -16.06 -7.84
CA ALA A 174 -17.36 -15.18 -8.07
C ALA A 174 -16.97 -13.70 -8.23
N ALA A 175 -15.68 -13.35 -8.25
CA ALA A 175 -15.21 -11.97 -8.25
C ALA A 175 -15.71 -11.16 -9.46
N SER A 176 -15.96 -11.78 -10.60
CA SER A 176 -16.50 -11.10 -11.79
C SER A 176 -17.89 -10.51 -11.58
N THR A 177 -18.65 -11.01 -10.59
CA THR A 177 -19.98 -10.50 -10.23
C THR A 177 -19.93 -9.34 -9.23
N LEU A 178 -18.74 -9.08 -8.64
CA LEU A 178 -18.58 -8.10 -7.56
C LEU A 178 -19.09 -6.69 -7.93
N PRO A 179 -18.80 -6.14 -9.13
CA PRO A 179 -19.24 -4.79 -9.50
C PRO A 179 -20.76 -4.63 -9.58
N ASP A 180 -21.49 -5.74 -9.74
CA ASP A 180 -22.94 -5.74 -9.90
C ASP A 180 -23.69 -6.03 -8.59
N ARG A 181 -22.94 -6.32 -7.52
CA ARG A 181 -23.51 -6.62 -6.21
C ARG A 181 -23.74 -5.36 -5.39
N LYS A 182 -24.79 -5.37 -4.59
CA LYS A 182 -25.05 -4.31 -3.61
C LYS A 182 -24.04 -4.42 -2.47
N ALA A 183 -23.42 -3.31 -2.10
CA ALA A 183 -22.58 -3.21 -0.90
C ALA A 183 -23.44 -3.36 0.38
N PRO A 184 -22.87 -3.87 1.49
CA PRO A 184 -21.48 -4.28 1.65
C PRO A 184 -21.18 -5.66 1.07
N VAL A 185 -20.14 -5.78 0.29
CA VAL A 185 -19.63 -7.05 -0.26
C VAL A 185 -18.16 -6.89 -0.62
N TRP A 186 -17.36 -7.95 -0.47
CA TRP A 186 -15.97 -7.90 -0.86
C TRP A 186 -15.42 -9.25 -1.31
N ALA A 187 -14.36 -9.19 -2.11
CA ALA A 187 -13.62 -10.36 -2.58
C ALA A 187 -12.12 -10.21 -2.33
N PHE A 188 -11.43 -11.33 -2.18
CA PHE A 188 -9.98 -11.39 -2.06
C PHE A 188 -9.42 -12.11 -3.29
N LEU A 189 -8.53 -11.44 -4.03
CA LEU A 189 -7.90 -11.98 -5.23
C LEU A 189 -6.46 -12.35 -4.95
N HIS A 190 -6.09 -13.58 -5.27
CA HIS A 190 -4.72 -14.07 -5.25
C HIS A 190 -4.08 -13.92 -6.65
N GLY A 191 -2.77 -13.95 -6.72
CA GLY A 191 -2.07 -14.06 -8.01
C GLY A 191 -1.01 -13.03 -8.32
N LEU A 192 -0.81 -12.00 -7.48
CA LEU A 192 0.30 -11.08 -7.65
C LEU A 192 1.45 -11.44 -6.69
N LYS A 193 2.48 -12.08 -7.24
CA LYS A 193 3.71 -12.36 -6.48
C LYS A 193 4.75 -11.27 -6.81
N SER A 194 4.65 -10.08 -6.20
CA SER A 194 5.64 -9.01 -6.39
C SER A 194 6.12 -8.45 -5.05
N PRO A 195 7.42 -8.51 -4.73
CA PRO A 195 8.00 -7.99 -3.49
C PRO A 195 8.08 -6.46 -3.48
N LEU A 196 7.69 -5.78 -4.56
CA LEU A 196 7.83 -4.34 -4.70
C LEU A 196 6.85 -3.58 -3.80
N SER A 197 7.38 -2.67 -3.00
CA SER A 197 6.60 -1.67 -2.26
C SER A 197 7.23 -0.29 -2.40
N SER A 198 6.39 0.75 -2.38
CA SER A 198 6.89 2.14 -2.42
C SER A 198 7.83 2.45 -1.25
N THR A 199 7.61 1.85 -0.08
CA THR A 199 8.48 2.02 1.09
C THR A 199 9.86 1.43 0.85
N ALA A 200 9.96 0.19 0.32
CA ALA A 200 11.24 -0.44 -0.02
C ALA A 200 11.99 0.36 -1.10
N LEU A 201 11.27 0.82 -2.12
CA LEU A 201 11.88 1.62 -3.20
C LEU A 201 12.38 2.98 -2.72
N ARG A 202 11.70 3.65 -1.77
CA ARG A 202 12.19 4.89 -1.16
C ARG A 202 13.44 4.65 -0.32
N ALA A 203 13.50 3.57 0.47
CA ALA A 203 14.67 3.21 1.26
C ALA A 203 15.91 3.01 0.36
N LEU A 204 15.76 2.36 -0.80
CA LEU A 204 16.83 2.19 -1.78
C LEU A 204 17.30 3.52 -2.39
N ARG A 205 16.40 4.48 -2.62
CA ARG A 205 16.76 5.82 -3.11
C ARG A 205 17.50 6.65 -2.05
N GLY A 206 17.05 6.61 -0.79
CA GLY A 206 17.71 7.30 0.32
C GLY A 206 19.15 6.81 0.56
N GLY A 207 19.40 5.51 0.46
CA GLY A 207 20.73 4.92 0.58
C GLY A 207 21.70 5.32 -0.56
N ARG A 208 21.19 5.64 -1.76
CA ARG A 208 22.04 6.12 -2.89
C ARG A 208 22.47 7.58 -2.75
N GLN A 209 21.70 8.43 -2.07
CA GLN A 209 22.09 9.85 -1.90
C GLN A 209 23.17 10.04 -0.84
N THR A 210 23.35 9.12 0.09
CA THR A 210 24.40 9.19 1.11
C THR A 210 25.75 8.68 0.62
N SER A 211 25.82 7.94 -0.50
CA SER A 211 27.07 7.37 -1.04
C SER A 211 27.77 8.23 -2.11
N THR A 212 27.15 9.32 -2.59
CA THR A 212 27.74 10.21 -3.61
C THR A 212 28.35 11.49 -3.02
N GLY A 213 28.35 11.66 -1.68
CA GLY A 213 28.84 12.87 -1.00
C GLY A 213 30.28 12.80 -0.46
N SER A 214 31.06 11.73 -0.70
CA SER A 214 32.41 11.65 -0.15
C SER A 214 33.46 11.16 -1.18
N ARG A 215 33.59 11.85 -2.29
CA ARG A 215 34.77 11.80 -3.13
C ARG A 215 35.10 13.20 -3.64
N GLY A 216 35.90 13.92 -2.87
CA GLY A 216 36.44 15.19 -3.30
C GLY A 216 37.27 15.85 -2.21
N ALA A 217 38.57 15.83 -2.41
CA ALA A 217 39.61 16.59 -1.73
C ALA A 217 40.43 15.85 -0.65
N SER A 218 41.47 15.16 -1.11
CA SER A 218 42.72 15.09 -0.35
C SER A 218 43.85 15.36 -1.32
N SER A 219 44.32 16.59 -1.22
CA SER A 219 45.51 17.09 -1.90
C SER A 219 46.77 16.40 -1.38
N ARG A 220 47.63 16.01 -2.32
CA ARG A 220 48.99 15.58 -2.12
C ARG A 220 49.78 16.57 -1.26
N LYS A 221 50.39 16.10 -0.18
CA LYS A 221 51.65 16.65 0.30
C LYS A 221 52.55 15.51 0.74
N SER A 222 53.61 15.35 -0.04
CA SER A 222 54.80 14.56 0.23
C SER A 222 55.53 15.10 1.46
N LYS A 223 56.06 14.24 2.34
CA LYS A 223 57.40 14.37 2.88
C LYS A 223 57.85 13.08 3.60
N ARG A 224 58.92 12.65 3.17
CA ARG A 224 60.02 11.76 3.55
C ARG A 224 60.30 11.63 5.05
N ALA A 225 60.76 10.42 5.34
CA ALA A 225 61.82 10.05 6.30
C ALA A 225 61.43 9.60 7.70
N GLY A 226 61.95 8.43 8.09
CA GLY A 226 62.20 8.09 9.48
C GLY A 226 62.02 6.61 9.82
N ASN A 227 63.06 5.85 9.50
CA ASN A 227 63.34 4.47 9.91
C ASN A 227 63.60 4.37 11.44
N ARG A 228 63.12 3.28 12.09
CA ARG A 228 63.80 2.45 13.13
C ARG A 228 62.79 1.86 14.13
N SER A 229 62.59 0.56 14.01
CA SER A 229 63.16 -0.51 14.85
C SER A 229 62.56 -0.75 16.23
N ARG A 230 62.37 -2.03 16.45
CA ARG A 230 62.38 -2.84 17.69
C ARG A 230 60.99 -3.11 18.28
N ARG A 231 60.55 -4.37 18.18
CA ARG A 231 60.88 -5.61 18.93
C ARG A 231 60.10 -5.74 20.26
N GLU A 232 59.41 -6.87 20.33
CA GLU A 232 59.19 -7.74 21.51
C GLU A 232 58.21 -7.24 22.58
N ASN A 233 57.18 -7.97 22.98
CA ASN A 233 57.14 -9.25 23.71
C ASN A 233 55.67 -9.69 23.92
N LYS A 234 55.30 -10.85 23.49
CA LYS A 234 55.05 -12.11 24.21
C LYS A 234 54.21 -12.08 25.52
N ARG A 235 53.26 -13.00 25.54
CA ARG A 235 52.66 -13.75 26.65
C ARG A 235 51.51 -13.00 27.37
N GLY A 236 50.39 -13.60 27.63
CA GLY A 236 49.96 -14.99 27.78
C GLY A 236 48.73 -15.04 28.69
N ASN A 237 48.03 -16.08 28.53
CA ASN A 237 47.25 -16.79 29.53
C ASN A 237 45.72 -16.57 29.52
N ARG A 238 45.06 -17.63 29.03
CA ARG A 238 44.32 -18.69 29.72
C ARG A 238 43.04 -18.27 30.43
N ALA A 239 41.96 -18.71 29.84
CA ALA A 239 41.04 -19.74 30.37
C ALA A 239 40.20 -19.41 31.60
N SER A 240 38.90 -19.44 31.45
CA SER A 240 38.05 -20.40 32.19
C SER A 240 36.57 -20.25 31.87
N LYS A 241 35.98 -21.28 31.27
CA LYS A 241 34.59 -21.71 31.62
C LYS A 241 34.68 -22.45 32.96
N PRO A 242 33.64 -22.61 33.78
CA PRO A 242 32.47 -23.42 33.39
C PRO A 242 31.13 -23.21 34.19
N LYS A 243 30.18 -24.11 33.81
CA LYS A 243 29.08 -24.75 34.56
C LYS A 243 27.79 -23.96 34.78
N SER A 244 26.69 -24.33 34.10
CA SER A 244 25.70 -25.38 34.40
C SER A 244 24.99 -25.31 35.75
N ALA A 245 23.67 -25.08 35.74
CA ALA A 245 22.75 -25.74 36.65
C ALA A 245 21.32 -25.76 36.09
N ALA A 246 20.85 -26.94 35.90
CA ALA A 246 19.45 -27.30 35.69
C ALA A 246 18.72 -27.39 37.05
N LYS A 247 17.39 -27.31 36.98
CA LYS A 247 16.35 -27.93 37.87
C LYS A 247 15.17 -26.97 37.89
N SER A 248 13.91 -27.36 37.89
CA SER A 248 13.23 -28.62 37.99
C SER A 248 11.72 -28.37 37.78
N VAL A 249 11.13 -29.25 37.07
CA VAL A 249 9.75 -29.77 37.10
C VAL A 249 8.96 -29.40 38.36
N ARG A 250 7.71 -28.89 38.22
CA ARG A 250 6.59 -29.35 39.07
C ARG A 250 5.27 -29.35 38.28
N ARG A 251 4.79 -30.56 38.06
CA ARG A 251 3.40 -30.97 37.78
C ARG A 251 2.56 -30.80 39.06
N ARG A 252 1.33 -30.39 38.90
CA ARG A 252 0.09 -30.74 39.65
C ARG A 252 -1.00 -29.83 39.11
N GLY A 253 -2.23 -30.21 38.82
CA GLY A 253 -3.01 -31.37 39.13
C GLY A 253 -4.44 -31.11 38.63
N ARG A 254 -4.96 -32.06 38.03
CA ARG A 254 -6.33 -32.31 37.55
C ARG A 254 -7.40 -32.06 38.64
N LYS A 255 -8.50 -31.35 38.31
CA LYS A 255 -9.81 -31.65 38.91
C LYS A 255 -10.92 -31.44 37.87
N LYS A 256 -11.53 -32.60 37.57
CA LYS A 256 -12.88 -32.74 37.01
C LYS A 256 -13.91 -32.22 38.04
N ARG A 257 -14.97 -31.59 37.63
CA ARG A 257 -16.31 -31.83 38.16
C ARG A 257 -17.38 -31.51 37.13
N THR A 258 -18.14 -32.50 36.84
CA THR A 258 -19.46 -32.65 36.27
C THR A 258 -20.53 -31.82 37.03
N ARG A 259 -21.38 -31.14 36.33
CA ARG A 259 -22.84 -31.29 36.30
C ARG A 259 -23.37 -30.48 35.13
#